data_45633144d7c51b2c59d45fc3e39b9cd9
#
_entry.id   45633144d7c51b2c59d45fc3e39b9cd9
#
_cell.length_a   1.000
_cell.length_b   1.000
_cell.length_c   1.000
_cell.angle_alpha   90.00
_cell.angle_beta   90.00
_cell.angle_gamma   90.00
#
_symmetry.space_group_name_H-M   'P 1'
#
loop_
_entity.id
_entity.type
_entity.pdbx_description
1 polymer ?
#
loop_
_entity_poly.entity_id
_entity_poly.type
_entity_poly.pdbx_seq_one_letter_code
_entity_poly.pdbx_strand_id
1 'polypeptide(L)'
;MYKIRLRPLAAAIILSGCSSATFAQLGQNLSVDIRSLSMGNAVTADPPGISAIHFNPAALTKIEGLQTDVQGILANFDIKREFSVPAGYNVFGYSDDPMVCNDGPEVSSDLCTDFKGTVNGDVEYVSLYVPILKKMVDLGEGIPMAAPTAGIAYKPPGSKMTFATAMYAPLVAGFGAENGNAGNYMGQQVALERITYLSPSIAYEVNDALSIGASVGMSYQAIGLKTDLRFPNELIGMLRMIDEVVCTPFKENQDIITDILLLGMCNTEEGMNPFGRFGQMQLALEQSLSPSYNLGVLWEPTEDFSFGMVYQSSAKMRLKGKYHIDNAKAPQELIKGLMSSPTGQILAAILGFPSVVPASESGLVSMDFEYPAHFQAGVKYKVLPDLQVNFDVGWTDYKAW
;
A
#
# COMPACT_ATOMS: atom_id res chain seq x y z
N MET A 1 1.51 49.35 -22.72
CA MET A 1 0.51 48.43 -22.21
C MET A 1 0.24 47.36 -23.24
N TYR A 2 0.93 46.24 -23.21
CA TYR A 2 0.68 45.09 -24.08
C TYR A 2 -0.21 44.10 -23.31
N LYS A 3 -1.48 43.96 -23.73
CA LYS A 3 -2.37 42.92 -23.23
C LYS A 3 -2.00 41.60 -23.91
N ILE A 4 -1.33 40.73 -23.19
CA ILE A 4 -1.13 39.34 -23.62
C ILE A 4 -2.46 38.60 -23.44
N ARG A 5 -3.19 38.41 -24.54
CA ARG A 5 -4.34 37.50 -24.58
C ARG A 5 -3.80 36.09 -24.80
N LEU A 6 -3.54 35.34 -23.74
CA LEU A 6 -3.33 33.90 -23.80
C LEU A 6 -4.60 33.25 -24.36
N ARG A 7 -4.46 32.57 -25.50
CA ARG A 7 -5.59 31.91 -26.16
C ARG A 7 -6.04 30.76 -25.25
N PRO A 8 -7.35 30.59 -25.02
CA PRO A 8 -7.89 29.55 -24.12
C PRO A 8 -7.49 28.12 -24.53
N LEU A 9 -7.10 27.92 -25.79
CA LEU A 9 -6.63 26.61 -26.27
C LEU A 9 -5.24 26.22 -25.69
N ALA A 10 -4.36 27.17 -25.42
CA ALA A 10 -3.05 26.88 -24.84
C ALA A 10 -3.17 26.49 -23.35
N ALA A 11 -4.11 27.10 -22.62
CA ALA A 11 -4.43 26.75 -21.23
C ALA A 11 -5.06 25.36 -21.11
N ALA A 12 -5.92 24.97 -22.07
CA ALA A 12 -6.55 23.64 -22.08
C ALA A 12 -5.56 22.52 -22.41
N ILE A 13 -4.55 22.76 -23.26
CA ILE A 13 -3.54 21.76 -23.61
C ILE A 13 -2.55 21.55 -22.46
N ILE A 14 -2.22 22.58 -21.69
CA ILE A 14 -1.37 22.46 -20.49
C ILE A 14 -2.10 21.70 -19.38
N LEU A 15 -3.41 21.90 -19.20
CA LEU A 15 -4.21 21.19 -18.20
C LEU A 15 -4.46 19.72 -18.52
N SER A 16 -4.53 19.33 -19.79
CA SER A 16 -4.74 17.93 -20.19
C SER A 16 -3.48 17.07 -20.20
N GLY A 17 -2.29 17.67 -20.24
CA GLY A 17 -1.01 16.94 -20.22
C GLY A 17 -0.48 16.57 -18.82
N CYS A 18 -1.03 17.18 -17.76
CA CYS A 18 -0.55 16.99 -16.39
C CYS A 18 -1.30 15.91 -15.58
N SER A 19 -2.36 15.32 -16.13
CA SER A 19 -3.22 14.42 -15.35
C SER A 19 -2.60 13.02 -15.06
N SER A 20 -1.54 12.62 -15.75
CA SER A 20 -0.91 11.31 -15.58
C SER A 20 0.20 11.26 -14.50
N ALA A 21 0.66 12.43 -14.01
CA ALA A 21 1.76 12.49 -13.03
C ALA A 21 1.30 12.62 -11.56
N THR A 22 0.01 12.82 -11.32
CA THR A 22 -0.54 13.12 -9.98
C THR A 22 -0.71 11.91 -9.07
N PHE A 23 -0.75 10.69 -9.60
CA PHE A 23 -1.01 9.49 -8.81
C PHE A 23 0.15 9.08 -7.88
N ALA A 24 1.40 9.42 -8.21
CA ALA A 24 2.57 9.04 -7.40
C ALA A 24 2.69 9.84 -6.08
N GLN A 25 2.14 11.05 -6.00
CA GLN A 25 2.20 11.88 -4.79
C GLN A 25 1.12 11.57 -3.75
N LEU A 26 -0.01 10.99 -4.16
CA LEU A 26 -1.12 10.70 -3.25
C LEU A 26 -0.70 9.79 -2.08
N GLY A 27 0.17 8.82 -2.33
CA GLY A 27 0.64 7.89 -1.30
C GLY A 27 1.50 8.52 -0.19
N GLN A 28 2.08 9.71 -0.41
CA GLN A 28 2.94 10.37 0.57
C GLN A 28 2.24 11.42 1.43
N ASN A 29 1.12 11.98 0.94
CA ASN A 29 0.46 13.14 1.54
C ASN A 29 -1.06 12.96 1.65
N LEU A 30 -1.51 11.71 1.74
CA LEU A 30 -2.93 11.37 1.64
C LEU A 30 -3.76 11.96 2.78
N SER A 31 -3.19 12.09 3.97
CA SER A 31 -3.96 12.39 5.17
C SER A 31 -3.34 13.47 6.07
N VAL A 32 -2.54 14.38 5.51
CA VAL A 32 -1.90 15.45 6.31
C VAL A 32 -2.84 16.63 6.54
N ASP A 33 -3.49 17.11 5.49
CA ASP A 33 -4.33 18.31 5.55
C ASP A 33 -5.41 18.30 4.44
N ILE A 34 -6.66 18.61 4.81
CA ILE A 34 -7.82 18.57 3.89
C ILE A 34 -7.72 19.62 2.80
N ARG A 35 -7.28 20.85 3.12
CA ARG A 35 -7.15 21.92 2.14
C ARG A 35 -6.08 21.57 1.11
N SER A 36 -4.95 21.07 1.57
CA SER A 36 -3.87 20.60 0.69
C SER A 36 -4.34 19.47 -0.22
N LEU A 37 -5.08 18.51 0.32
CA LEU A 37 -5.63 17.40 -0.47
C LEU A 37 -6.62 17.89 -1.54
N SER A 38 -7.50 18.85 -1.19
CA SER A 38 -8.46 19.44 -2.15
C SER A 38 -7.80 20.21 -3.29
N MET A 39 -6.56 20.66 -3.09
CA MET A 39 -5.73 21.34 -4.09
C MET A 39 -4.76 20.38 -4.81
N GLY A 40 -4.93 19.06 -4.67
CA GLY A 40 -4.03 18.07 -5.24
C GLY A 40 -2.60 18.14 -4.68
N ASN A 41 -2.44 18.64 -3.44
CA ASN A 41 -1.17 18.92 -2.77
C ASN A 41 -0.28 19.97 -3.46
N ALA A 42 -0.86 20.81 -4.35
CA ALA A 42 -0.16 21.92 -4.98
C ALA A 42 -0.10 23.14 -4.04
N VAL A 43 0.63 22.98 -2.92
CA VAL A 43 0.67 23.96 -1.81
C VAL A 43 2.07 24.34 -1.37
N THR A 44 3.12 23.96 -2.09
CA THR A 44 4.52 24.24 -1.68
C THR A 44 4.81 25.71 -1.53
N ALA A 45 4.17 26.56 -2.32
CA ALA A 45 4.30 28.03 -2.24
C ALA A 45 3.28 28.68 -1.28
N ASP A 46 2.24 27.94 -0.83
CA ASP A 46 1.19 28.46 0.05
C ASP A 46 0.59 27.33 0.92
N PRO A 47 1.39 26.65 1.73
CA PRO A 47 0.89 25.57 2.58
C PRO A 47 -0.03 26.14 3.69
N PRO A 48 -1.09 25.41 4.05
CA PRO A 48 -2.06 25.89 5.03
C PRO A 48 -1.49 25.81 6.45
N GLY A 49 -1.47 26.94 7.16
CA GLY A 49 -1.21 27.04 8.60
C GLY A 49 -0.07 26.18 9.12
N ILE A 50 -0.34 25.42 10.17
CA ILE A 50 0.66 24.55 10.84
C ILE A 50 1.05 23.35 9.99
N SER A 51 0.22 22.92 9.03
CA SER A 51 0.56 21.86 8.08
C SER A 51 1.78 22.19 7.18
N ALA A 52 2.17 23.48 7.15
CA ALA A 52 3.44 23.92 6.56
C ALA A 52 4.65 23.14 7.09
N ILE A 53 4.63 22.63 8.32
CA ILE A 53 5.67 21.75 8.88
C ILE A 53 6.01 20.61 7.91
N HIS A 54 5.01 20.05 7.26
CA HIS A 54 5.17 18.95 6.32
C HIS A 54 5.43 19.43 4.89
N PHE A 55 4.62 20.38 4.39
CA PHE A 55 4.63 20.78 2.99
C PHE A 55 5.74 21.77 2.63
N ASN A 56 6.03 22.76 3.47
CA ASN A 56 7.15 23.69 3.33
C ASN A 56 7.35 24.45 4.65
N PRO A 57 8.26 24.05 5.51
CA PRO A 57 8.45 24.67 6.83
C PRO A 57 8.83 26.15 6.79
N ALA A 58 9.31 26.69 5.67
CA ALA A 58 9.57 28.12 5.52
C ALA A 58 8.30 28.98 5.66
N ALA A 59 7.14 28.46 5.28
CA ALA A 59 5.88 29.18 5.35
C ALA A 59 5.33 29.34 6.79
N LEU A 60 5.93 28.69 7.78
CA LEU A 60 5.61 28.92 9.18
C LEU A 60 5.88 30.37 9.60
N THR A 61 6.73 31.11 8.89
CA THR A 61 6.95 32.55 9.15
C THR A 61 5.72 33.41 8.99
N LYS A 62 4.70 32.94 8.24
CA LYS A 62 3.41 33.61 8.07
C LYS A 62 2.48 33.51 9.30
N ILE A 63 2.83 32.66 10.25
CA ILE A 63 2.07 32.52 11.49
C ILE A 63 2.38 33.70 12.41
N GLU A 64 1.35 34.28 12.98
CA GLU A 64 1.47 35.38 13.96
C GLU A 64 1.02 34.92 15.34
N GLY A 65 1.82 35.27 16.37
CA GLY A 65 1.53 34.95 17.74
C GLY A 65 1.50 33.44 18.00
N LEU A 66 0.56 33.02 18.87
CA LEU A 66 0.32 31.61 19.21
C LEU A 66 -0.86 31.08 18.37
N GLN A 67 -0.63 30.02 17.62
CA GLN A 67 -1.69 29.31 16.91
C GLN A 67 -1.71 27.83 17.30
N THR A 68 -2.90 27.27 17.39
CA THR A 68 -3.14 25.85 17.59
C THR A 68 -4.10 25.37 16.51
N ASP A 69 -3.86 24.19 15.98
CA ASP A 69 -4.71 23.56 14.99
C ASP A 69 -5.00 22.12 15.38
N VAL A 70 -6.26 21.70 15.25
CA VAL A 70 -6.70 20.32 15.46
C VAL A 70 -7.67 19.97 14.34
N GLN A 71 -7.32 19.02 13.54
CA GLN A 71 -8.10 18.56 12.39
C GLN A 71 -8.28 17.05 12.44
N GLY A 72 -9.32 16.55 11.79
CA GLY A 72 -9.55 15.13 11.55
C GLY A 72 -9.96 14.93 10.11
N ILE A 73 -9.24 14.05 9.41
CA ILE A 73 -9.62 13.62 8.08
C ILE A 73 -10.36 12.31 8.20
N LEU A 74 -11.56 12.24 7.64
CA LEU A 74 -12.33 11.00 7.49
C LEU A 74 -12.36 10.65 6.01
N ALA A 75 -11.93 9.45 5.67
CA ALA A 75 -11.86 8.99 4.30
C ALA A 75 -12.52 7.61 4.13
N ASN A 76 -13.34 7.48 3.11
CA ASN A 76 -13.81 6.19 2.61
C ASN A 76 -13.08 5.89 1.31
N PHE A 77 -12.60 4.65 1.19
CA PHE A 77 -11.99 4.13 -0.03
C PHE A 77 -12.93 3.11 -0.66
N ASP A 78 -13.29 3.35 -1.91
CA ASP A 78 -13.95 2.36 -2.76
C ASP A 78 -12.87 1.77 -3.68
N ILE A 79 -12.34 0.61 -3.29
CA ILE A 79 -11.29 -0.08 -4.05
C ILE A 79 -11.94 -1.26 -4.76
N LYS A 80 -12.08 -1.13 -6.06
CA LYS A 80 -12.59 -2.19 -6.93
C LYS A 80 -11.44 -3.00 -7.48
N ARG A 81 -11.56 -4.30 -7.38
CA ARG A 81 -10.59 -5.26 -7.91
C ARG A 81 -11.30 -6.22 -8.82
N GLU A 82 -11.00 -6.17 -10.10
CA GLU A 82 -11.53 -7.09 -11.10
C GLU A 82 -10.43 -8.05 -11.56
N PHE A 83 -10.73 -9.32 -11.53
CA PHE A 83 -9.83 -10.38 -11.98
C PHE A 83 -10.43 -11.05 -13.21
N SER A 84 -9.61 -11.20 -14.24
CA SER A 84 -9.96 -11.89 -15.47
C SER A 84 -8.79 -12.73 -15.96
N VAL A 85 -9.08 -13.78 -16.69
CA VAL A 85 -8.04 -14.57 -17.32
C VAL A 85 -7.44 -13.76 -18.47
N PRO A 86 -6.11 -13.55 -18.50
CA PRO A 86 -5.48 -12.82 -19.59
C PRO A 86 -5.71 -13.49 -20.95
N ALA A 87 -5.87 -12.69 -22.00
CA ALA A 87 -6.00 -13.20 -23.35
C ALA A 87 -4.76 -14.04 -23.73
N GLY A 88 -4.98 -15.28 -24.20
CA GLY A 88 -3.90 -16.20 -24.56
C GLY A 88 -3.28 -16.94 -23.36
N TYR A 89 -3.88 -16.87 -22.17
CA TYR A 89 -3.48 -17.69 -21.04
C TYR A 89 -3.55 -19.19 -21.41
N ASN A 90 -2.47 -19.89 -21.20
CA ASN A 90 -2.38 -21.33 -21.43
C ASN A 90 -1.27 -21.91 -20.56
N VAL A 91 -1.63 -22.81 -19.67
CA VAL A 91 -0.67 -23.53 -18.82
C VAL A 91 -0.92 -25.03 -18.99
N PHE A 92 0.02 -25.74 -19.60
CA PHE A 92 -0.09 -27.17 -19.93
C PHE A 92 -1.36 -27.57 -20.71
N GLY A 93 -1.87 -26.67 -21.57
CA GLY A 93 -3.09 -26.90 -22.35
C GLY A 93 -4.38 -26.33 -21.71
N TYR A 94 -4.32 -25.91 -20.47
CA TYR A 94 -5.45 -25.29 -19.80
C TYR A 94 -5.49 -23.79 -20.06
N SER A 95 -6.61 -23.31 -20.58
CA SER A 95 -6.83 -21.89 -20.93
C SER A 95 -7.66 -21.14 -19.90
N ASP A 96 -8.16 -21.81 -18.89
CA ASP A 96 -8.91 -21.26 -17.76
C ASP A 96 -8.04 -21.15 -16.49
N ASP A 97 -8.21 -20.09 -15.75
CA ASP A 97 -7.61 -19.95 -14.41
C ASP A 97 -8.73 -20.12 -13.36
N PRO A 98 -8.76 -21.27 -12.66
CA PRO A 98 -9.83 -21.57 -11.72
C PRO A 98 -9.88 -20.64 -10.50
N MET A 99 -8.85 -19.84 -10.29
CA MET A 99 -8.88 -18.81 -9.25
C MET A 99 -9.83 -17.65 -9.55
N VAL A 100 -10.24 -17.52 -10.81
CA VAL A 100 -11.18 -16.52 -11.29
C VAL A 100 -12.62 -17.04 -11.26
N CYS A 101 -12.86 -18.17 -10.63
CA CYS A 101 -14.17 -18.78 -10.53
C CYS A 101 -14.94 -18.30 -9.31
N ASN A 102 -16.25 -18.11 -9.50
CA ASN A 102 -17.16 -17.48 -8.53
C ASN A 102 -17.46 -18.32 -7.28
N ASP A 103 -17.00 -19.57 -7.21
CA ASP A 103 -17.46 -20.51 -6.17
C ASP A 103 -16.61 -20.48 -4.89
N GLY A 104 -15.67 -19.55 -4.78
CA GLY A 104 -14.87 -19.36 -3.57
C GLY A 104 -13.84 -20.46 -3.31
N PRO A 105 -13.20 -20.47 -2.13
CA PRO A 105 -12.09 -21.37 -1.81
C PRO A 105 -12.49 -22.84 -1.56
N GLU A 106 -13.75 -23.18 -1.61
CA GLU A 106 -14.29 -24.53 -1.42
C GLU A 106 -14.76 -25.18 -2.72
N VAL A 107 -14.17 -24.79 -3.84
CA VAL A 107 -14.56 -25.33 -5.15
C VAL A 107 -14.34 -26.82 -5.20
N SER A 108 -15.44 -27.56 -5.43
CA SER A 108 -15.40 -28.96 -5.79
C SER A 108 -14.70 -29.16 -7.14
N SER A 109 -14.24 -30.37 -7.43
CA SER A 109 -13.46 -30.72 -8.61
C SER A 109 -14.10 -30.46 -9.98
N ASP A 110 -15.36 -30.06 -10.02
CA ASP A 110 -16.06 -29.66 -11.27
C ASP A 110 -15.85 -28.17 -11.55
N LEU A 111 -14.67 -27.92 -11.86
CA LEU A 111 -14.01 -26.66 -12.11
C LEU A 111 -14.59 -25.94 -13.30
N CYS A 112 -14.87 -24.68 -13.09
CA CYS A 112 -14.99 -23.59 -14.04
C CYS A 112 -14.69 -23.89 -15.51
N THR A 113 -15.23 -24.93 -16.05
CA THR A 113 -15.04 -25.26 -17.48
C THR A 113 -15.66 -24.23 -18.42
N ASP A 114 -16.55 -23.38 -17.90
CA ASP A 114 -17.31 -22.42 -18.68
C ASP A 114 -17.17 -20.95 -18.23
N PHE A 115 -16.24 -20.63 -17.29
CA PHE A 115 -16.12 -19.26 -16.81
C PHE A 115 -15.50 -18.33 -17.87
N LYS A 116 -16.32 -17.45 -18.42
CA LYS A 116 -15.92 -16.38 -19.32
C LYS A 116 -16.36 -15.05 -18.71
N GLY A 117 -15.55 -14.47 -17.84
CA GLY A 117 -15.92 -13.23 -17.20
C GLY A 117 -14.87 -12.66 -16.30
N THR A 118 -15.29 -11.68 -15.54
CA THR A 118 -14.54 -11.05 -14.46
C THR A 118 -15.11 -11.45 -13.12
N VAL A 119 -14.24 -11.64 -12.14
CA VAL A 119 -14.63 -11.84 -10.74
C VAL A 119 -14.28 -10.59 -9.95
N ASN A 120 -15.23 -10.11 -9.15
CA ASN A 120 -15.03 -8.96 -8.29
C ASN A 120 -14.39 -9.40 -6.97
N GLY A 121 -13.33 -8.69 -6.60
CA GLY A 121 -12.67 -8.84 -5.32
C GLY A 121 -12.67 -7.54 -4.54
N ASP A 122 -13.80 -6.85 -4.52
CA ASP A 122 -13.93 -5.51 -3.94
C ASP A 122 -13.58 -5.48 -2.45
N VAL A 123 -13.11 -4.33 -2.01
CA VAL A 123 -12.82 -4.07 -0.60
C VAL A 123 -14.14 -3.81 0.14
N GLU A 124 -14.30 -4.39 1.30
CA GLU A 124 -15.57 -4.38 2.05
C GLU A 124 -15.52 -3.52 3.31
N TYR A 125 -14.35 -3.39 3.94
CA TYR A 125 -14.21 -2.63 5.19
C TYR A 125 -12.82 -2.01 5.33
N VAL A 126 -12.70 -1.09 6.32
CA VAL A 126 -11.42 -0.49 6.71
C VAL A 126 -10.73 -1.39 7.74
N SER A 127 -9.45 -1.67 7.52
CA SER A 127 -8.58 -2.38 8.45
C SER A 127 -7.41 -1.48 8.85
N LEU A 128 -7.07 -1.43 10.13
CA LEU A 128 -5.94 -0.63 10.65
C LEU A 128 -5.04 -1.51 11.50
N TYR A 129 -3.76 -1.18 11.51
CA TYR A 129 -2.82 -1.76 12.47
C TYR A 129 -2.88 -0.99 13.79
N VAL A 130 -3.16 -1.67 14.88
CA VAL A 130 -3.23 -1.06 16.21
C VAL A 130 -1.96 -1.38 17.00
N PRO A 131 -1.05 -0.41 17.20
CA PRO A 131 0.26 -0.62 17.83
C PRO A 131 0.19 -1.24 19.23
N ILE A 132 -0.78 -0.80 20.03
CA ILE A 132 -0.98 -1.31 21.41
C ILE A 132 -1.36 -2.80 21.40
N LEU A 133 -2.16 -3.21 20.41
CA LEU A 133 -2.61 -4.60 20.27
C LEU A 133 -1.65 -5.44 19.44
N LYS A 134 -0.72 -4.80 18.71
CA LYS A 134 0.22 -5.42 17.77
C LYS A 134 -0.45 -6.33 16.74
N LYS A 135 -1.62 -5.90 16.26
CA LYS A 135 -2.41 -6.63 15.27
C LYS A 135 -3.25 -5.69 14.41
N MET A 136 -3.69 -6.20 13.28
CA MET A 136 -4.72 -5.56 12.47
C MET A 136 -6.09 -5.69 13.14
N VAL A 137 -6.89 -4.64 13.03
CA VAL A 137 -8.26 -4.56 13.55
C VAL A 137 -9.16 -4.07 12.44
N ASP A 138 -10.25 -4.79 12.23
CA ASP A 138 -11.28 -4.44 11.28
C ASP A 138 -12.27 -3.49 11.94
N LEU A 139 -12.52 -2.38 11.31
CA LEU A 139 -13.45 -1.37 11.83
C LEU A 139 -14.90 -1.67 11.45
N GLY A 140 -15.13 -2.62 10.52
CA GLY A 140 -16.44 -2.95 10.00
C GLY A 140 -16.85 -2.12 8.77
N GLU A 141 -17.92 -2.54 8.13
CA GLU A 141 -18.47 -1.86 6.95
C GLU A 141 -18.95 -0.44 7.28
N GLY A 142 -18.74 0.48 6.35
CA GLY A 142 -19.23 1.84 6.44
C GLY A 142 -18.53 2.73 7.46
N ILE A 143 -17.53 2.24 8.20
CA ILE A 143 -16.74 3.05 9.12
C ILE A 143 -15.59 3.70 8.35
N PRO A 144 -15.53 5.05 8.30
CA PRO A 144 -14.45 5.72 7.60
C PRO A 144 -13.11 5.56 8.32
N MET A 145 -12.04 5.58 7.56
CA MET A 145 -10.69 5.73 8.11
C MET A 145 -10.54 7.14 8.69
N ALA A 146 -9.92 7.25 9.86
CA ALA A 146 -9.69 8.52 10.53
C ALA A 146 -8.19 8.81 10.68
N ALA A 147 -7.76 10.00 10.26
CA ALA A 147 -6.39 10.48 10.43
C ALA A 147 -6.43 11.82 11.20
N PRO A 148 -6.02 11.83 12.48
CA PRO A 148 -5.96 13.07 13.27
C PRO A 148 -4.70 13.86 12.94
N THR A 149 -4.82 15.18 12.91
CA THR A 149 -3.72 16.15 12.88
C THR A 149 -3.89 17.15 13.99
N ALA A 150 -2.82 17.42 14.74
CA ALA A 150 -2.82 18.44 15.80
C ALA A 150 -1.46 19.13 15.83
N GLY A 151 -1.46 20.43 16.00
CA GLY A 151 -0.23 21.21 16.03
C GLY A 151 -0.32 22.50 16.81
N ILE A 152 0.84 23.02 17.16
CA ILE A 152 1.03 24.30 17.82
C ILE A 152 2.20 25.03 17.17
N ALA A 153 2.03 26.33 16.95
CA ALA A 153 3.07 27.20 16.44
C ALA A 153 3.10 28.51 17.21
N TYR A 154 4.28 29.07 17.40
CA TYR A 154 4.48 30.31 18.11
C TYR A 154 5.54 31.19 17.43
N LYS A 155 5.15 32.40 17.07
CA LYS A 155 6.02 33.48 16.64
C LYS A 155 6.03 34.58 17.69
N PRO A 156 7.15 34.81 18.42
CA PRO A 156 7.24 35.86 19.39
C PRO A 156 7.02 37.24 18.75
N PRO A 157 6.35 38.20 19.43
CA PRO A 157 6.15 39.54 18.89
C PRO A 157 7.47 40.21 18.49
N GLY A 158 7.52 40.74 17.27
CA GLY A 158 8.71 41.36 16.69
C GLY A 158 9.85 40.39 16.32
N SER A 159 9.65 39.12 16.46
CA SER A 159 10.64 38.09 16.08
C SER A 159 10.52 37.75 14.59
N LYS A 160 11.68 37.49 13.96
CA LYS A 160 11.77 36.87 12.64
C LYS A 160 11.72 35.33 12.70
N MET A 161 11.63 34.74 13.88
CA MET A 161 11.65 33.29 14.10
C MET A 161 10.29 32.79 14.51
N THR A 162 9.90 31.66 13.93
CA THR A 162 8.70 30.92 14.31
C THR A 162 9.08 29.50 14.72
N PHE A 163 8.53 29.05 15.83
CA PHE A 163 8.71 27.69 16.34
C PHE A 163 7.38 26.95 16.23
N ALA A 164 7.44 25.68 15.82
CA ALA A 164 6.23 24.87 15.71
C ALA A 164 6.52 23.40 16.00
N THR A 165 5.47 22.67 16.32
CA THR A 165 5.47 21.21 16.33
C THR A 165 4.07 20.70 16.01
N ALA A 166 3.99 19.53 15.39
CA ALA A 166 2.72 18.90 15.07
C ALA A 166 2.82 17.37 15.14
N MET A 167 1.66 16.75 15.33
CA MET A 167 1.39 15.35 15.06
C MET A 167 0.49 15.29 13.83
N TYR A 168 0.84 14.47 12.86
CA TYR A 168 0.07 14.26 11.63
C TYR A 168 0.38 12.89 11.03
N ALA A 169 -0.49 12.42 10.16
CA ALA A 169 -0.36 11.12 9.51
C ALA A 169 -0.16 11.29 8.00
N PRO A 170 1.09 11.25 7.48
CA PRO A 170 1.33 11.34 6.04
C PRO A 170 0.67 10.22 5.25
N LEU A 171 0.62 9.03 5.84
CA LEU A 171 0.00 7.86 5.25
C LEU A 171 -0.74 7.07 6.33
N VAL A 172 -2.03 6.97 6.18
CA VAL A 172 -2.86 5.96 6.84
C VAL A 172 -3.75 5.39 5.75
N ALA A 173 -3.53 4.14 5.42
CA ALA A 173 -4.32 3.41 4.45
C ALA A 173 -4.49 1.98 4.93
N GLY A 174 -5.70 1.50 4.94
CA GLY A 174 -5.94 0.13 5.31
C GLY A 174 -7.32 -0.33 4.86
N PHE A 175 -7.36 -1.54 4.38
CA PHE A 175 -8.58 -2.15 3.85
C PHE A 175 -8.62 -3.65 4.14
N GLY A 176 -9.80 -4.20 4.07
CA GLY A 176 -10.01 -5.61 4.20
C GLY A 176 -11.21 -6.10 3.40
N ALA A 177 -11.25 -7.41 3.19
CA ALA A 177 -12.33 -8.12 2.57
C ALA A 177 -12.65 -9.40 3.36
N GLU A 178 -13.87 -9.90 3.24
CA GLU A 178 -14.31 -11.12 3.91
C GLU A 178 -13.57 -12.37 3.43
N ASN A 179 -13.73 -13.44 4.19
CA ASN A 179 -13.20 -14.74 3.79
C ASN A 179 -13.90 -15.20 2.50
N GLY A 180 -13.12 -15.77 1.57
CA GLY A 180 -13.65 -16.22 0.29
C GLY A 180 -13.70 -15.18 -0.82
N ASN A 181 -13.38 -13.92 -0.52
CA ASN A 181 -13.29 -12.89 -1.56
C ASN A 181 -12.12 -13.18 -2.51
N ALA A 182 -12.36 -13.08 -3.82
CA ALA A 182 -11.36 -13.35 -4.86
C ALA A 182 -10.10 -12.48 -4.74
N GLY A 183 -10.22 -11.28 -4.15
CA GLY A 183 -9.12 -10.38 -3.89
C GLY A 183 -8.18 -10.81 -2.75
N ASN A 184 -8.52 -11.84 -1.97
CA ASN A 184 -7.74 -12.24 -0.79
C ASN A 184 -6.32 -12.71 -1.14
N TYR A 185 -6.08 -13.16 -2.36
CA TYR A 185 -4.75 -13.53 -2.85
C TYR A 185 -3.84 -12.33 -3.14
N MET A 186 -4.41 -11.13 -3.26
CA MET A 186 -3.66 -9.87 -3.37
C MET A 186 -3.58 -9.11 -2.04
N GLY A 187 -4.32 -9.57 -1.05
CA GLY A 187 -4.40 -8.99 0.29
C GLY A 187 -5.84 -9.02 0.80
N GLN A 188 -6.10 -9.90 1.76
CA GLN A 188 -7.37 -9.94 2.47
C GLN A 188 -7.49 -8.75 3.40
N GLN A 189 -6.43 -8.45 4.14
CA GLN A 189 -6.29 -7.26 4.97
C GLN A 189 -4.93 -6.63 4.68
N VAL A 190 -4.93 -5.33 4.45
CA VAL A 190 -3.70 -4.55 4.26
C VAL A 190 -3.81 -3.31 5.13
N ALA A 191 -2.76 -3.01 5.86
CA ALA A 191 -2.63 -1.76 6.61
C ALA A 191 -1.24 -1.18 6.39
N LEU A 192 -1.19 0.07 5.98
CA LEU A 192 0.04 0.84 5.79
C LEU A 192 -0.10 2.13 6.56
N GLU A 193 0.73 2.34 7.57
CA GLU A 193 0.61 3.48 8.46
C GLU A 193 1.96 4.17 8.63
N ARG A 194 1.94 5.48 8.50
CA ARG A 194 3.01 6.36 8.92
C ARG A 194 2.40 7.52 9.68
N ILE A 195 2.74 7.62 10.97
CA ILE A 195 2.26 8.67 11.86
C ILE A 195 3.47 9.41 12.40
N THR A 196 3.61 10.67 12.06
CA THR A 196 4.60 11.58 12.65
C THR A 196 3.98 12.11 13.95
N TYR A 197 4.44 11.59 15.07
CA TYR A 197 3.88 11.94 16.39
C TYR A 197 4.54 13.15 17.03
N LEU A 198 5.68 13.60 16.50
CA LEU A 198 6.37 14.82 16.92
C LEU A 198 7.18 15.38 15.75
N SER A 199 7.10 16.69 15.52
CA SER A 199 7.82 17.36 14.43
C SER A 199 8.30 18.76 14.83
N PRO A 200 9.30 18.88 15.74
CA PRO A 200 9.88 20.16 16.07
C PRO A 200 10.39 20.87 14.81
N SER A 201 10.01 22.14 14.67
CA SER A 201 10.22 22.93 13.46
C SER A 201 10.61 24.35 13.80
N ILE A 202 11.40 24.93 12.93
CA ILE A 202 11.84 26.33 13.01
C ILE A 202 11.77 26.96 11.64
N ALA A 203 11.29 28.19 11.57
CA ALA A 203 11.34 29.01 10.38
C ALA A 203 11.92 30.38 10.69
N TYR A 204 12.55 31.02 9.70
CA TYR A 204 13.23 32.29 9.83
C TYR A 204 12.99 33.18 8.62
N GLU A 205 12.57 34.42 8.86
CA GLU A 205 12.47 35.48 7.85
C GLU A 205 13.86 36.10 7.60
N VAL A 206 14.48 35.72 6.48
CA VAL A 206 15.78 36.27 6.09
C VAL A 206 15.63 37.76 5.76
N ASN A 207 14.58 38.08 4.99
CA ASN A 207 14.14 39.45 4.68
C ASN A 207 12.64 39.41 4.35
N ASP A 208 12.06 40.56 3.96
CA ASP A 208 10.64 40.73 3.69
C ASP A 208 10.10 39.82 2.56
N ALA A 209 10.99 39.32 1.69
CA ALA A 209 10.60 38.48 0.55
C ALA A 209 11.10 37.04 0.67
N LEU A 210 11.99 36.70 1.59
CA LEU A 210 12.63 35.39 1.65
C LEU A 210 12.55 34.77 3.04
N SER A 211 11.98 33.59 3.13
CA SER A 211 11.92 32.78 4.34
C SER A 211 12.57 31.41 4.11
N ILE A 212 13.17 30.86 5.16
CA ILE A 212 13.71 29.51 5.19
C ILE A 212 13.13 28.77 6.40
N GLY A 213 13.07 27.43 6.31
CA GLY A 213 12.55 26.64 7.42
C GLY A 213 13.09 25.21 7.41
N ALA A 214 13.05 24.61 8.59
CA ALA A 214 13.42 23.22 8.79
C ALA A 214 12.50 22.53 9.80
N SER A 215 12.24 21.27 9.61
CA SER A 215 11.53 20.41 10.56
C SER A 215 12.23 19.06 10.68
N VAL A 216 12.12 18.43 11.86
CA VAL A 216 12.57 17.08 12.12
C VAL A 216 11.39 16.25 12.56
N GLY A 217 10.98 15.28 11.73
CA GLY A 217 9.85 14.40 12.02
C GLY A 217 10.31 13.13 12.73
N MET A 218 9.61 12.75 13.80
CA MET A 218 9.73 11.48 14.49
C MET A 218 8.47 10.67 14.17
N SER A 219 8.62 9.62 13.37
CA SER A 219 7.48 8.86 12.84
C SER A 219 7.47 7.43 13.36
N TYR A 220 6.28 6.96 13.68
CA TYR A 220 5.92 5.56 13.82
C TYR A 220 5.55 5.00 12.45
N GLN A 221 5.87 3.74 12.20
CA GLN A 221 5.46 3.06 10.98
C GLN A 221 5.02 1.63 11.26
N ALA A 222 3.98 1.19 10.54
CA ALA A 222 3.51 -0.18 10.57
C ALA A 222 3.08 -0.66 9.17
N ILE A 223 3.28 -1.96 8.97
CA ILE A 223 2.77 -2.70 7.83
C ILE A 223 2.07 -3.93 8.37
N GLY A 224 0.79 -4.05 8.08
CA GLY A 224 -0.01 -5.23 8.32
C GLY A 224 -0.43 -5.85 6.98
N LEU A 225 -0.33 -7.17 6.88
CA LEU A 225 -0.79 -7.92 5.71
C LEU A 225 -1.39 -9.24 6.17
N LYS A 226 -2.57 -9.54 5.68
CA LYS A 226 -3.17 -10.88 5.71
C LYS A 226 -3.54 -11.24 4.29
N THR A 227 -3.05 -12.36 3.78
CA THR A 227 -3.28 -12.77 2.40
C THR A 227 -3.41 -14.26 2.30
N ASP A 228 -4.28 -14.71 1.42
CA ASP A 228 -4.37 -16.11 1.06
C ASP A 228 -3.23 -16.48 0.12
N LEU A 229 -2.70 -17.67 0.28
CA LEU A 229 -1.65 -18.23 -0.54
C LEU A 229 -2.25 -19.26 -1.49
N ARG A 230 -1.74 -19.28 -2.73
CA ARG A 230 -2.06 -20.28 -3.74
C ARG A 230 -0.80 -20.85 -4.36
N PHE A 231 -0.93 -21.99 -5.01
CA PHE A 231 0.14 -22.52 -5.85
C PHE A 231 0.39 -21.60 -7.05
N PRO A 232 1.62 -21.53 -7.56
CA PRO A 232 1.90 -20.91 -8.85
C PRO A 232 1.10 -21.58 -9.98
N ASN A 233 0.72 -20.82 -10.99
CA ASN A 233 -0.10 -21.31 -12.11
C ASN A 233 0.52 -22.53 -12.80
N GLU A 234 1.84 -22.55 -12.95
CA GLU A 234 2.58 -23.67 -13.56
C GLU A 234 2.42 -24.94 -12.74
N LEU A 235 2.47 -24.84 -11.42
CA LEU A 235 2.27 -25.99 -10.54
C LEU A 235 0.81 -26.46 -10.58
N ILE A 236 -0.14 -25.53 -10.59
CA ILE A 236 -1.57 -25.85 -10.73
C ILE A 236 -1.80 -26.63 -12.04
N GLY A 237 -1.31 -26.13 -13.16
CA GLY A 237 -1.46 -26.80 -14.46
C GLY A 237 -0.82 -28.18 -14.48
N MET A 238 0.37 -28.34 -13.88
CA MET A 238 1.02 -29.63 -13.76
C MET A 238 0.23 -30.62 -12.90
N LEU A 239 -0.27 -30.19 -11.75
CA LEU A 239 -1.08 -31.03 -10.87
C LEU A 239 -2.39 -31.45 -11.53
N ARG A 240 -3.00 -30.55 -12.29
CA ARG A 240 -4.20 -30.83 -13.10
C ARG A 240 -3.94 -31.89 -14.15
N MET A 241 -2.84 -31.74 -14.90
CA MET A 241 -2.43 -32.71 -15.89
C MET A 241 -2.18 -34.12 -15.26
N ILE A 242 -1.55 -34.16 -14.09
CA ILE A 242 -1.32 -35.40 -13.34
C ILE A 242 -2.65 -36.02 -12.92
N ASP A 243 -3.58 -35.22 -12.35
CA ASP A 243 -4.87 -35.78 -11.94
C ASP A 243 -5.70 -36.34 -13.12
N GLU A 244 -5.78 -35.59 -14.22
CA GLU A 244 -6.55 -36.03 -15.39
C GLU A 244 -5.92 -37.22 -16.15
N VAL A 245 -4.60 -37.17 -16.40
CA VAL A 245 -3.94 -38.17 -17.26
C VAL A 245 -3.55 -39.43 -16.47
N VAL A 246 -3.31 -39.26 -15.18
CA VAL A 246 -2.72 -40.32 -14.36
C VAL A 246 -3.69 -40.79 -13.28
N CYS A 247 -4.22 -39.89 -12.43
CA CYS A 247 -5.01 -40.28 -11.27
C CYS A 247 -6.42 -40.71 -11.64
N THR A 248 -7.06 -40.09 -12.61
CA THR A 248 -8.43 -40.44 -13.02
C THR A 248 -8.51 -41.84 -13.61
N PRO A 249 -7.67 -42.26 -14.58
CA PRO A 249 -7.64 -43.64 -15.07
C PRO A 249 -7.28 -44.65 -13.98
N PHE A 250 -6.41 -44.26 -13.03
CA PHE A 250 -6.02 -45.12 -11.91
C PHE A 250 -7.18 -45.41 -10.95
N LYS A 251 -7.98 -44.39 -10.59
CA LYS A 251 -9.15 -44.57 -9.74
C LYS A 251 -10.19 -45.53 -10.36
N GLU A 252 -10.24 -45.59 -11.70
CA GLU A 252 -11.13 -46.47 -12.41
C GLU A 252 -10.65 -47.96 -12.44
N ASN A 253 -9.32 -48.21 -12.44
CA ASN A 253 -8.76 -49.53 -12.61
C ASN A 253 -8.15 -50.17 -11.34
N GLN A 254 -7.99 -49.45 -10.25
CA GLN A 254 -7.50 -49.90 -8.92
C GLN A 254 -6.22 -50.76 -8.94
N ASP A 255 -5.20 -50.37 -9.71
CA ASP A 255 -3.98 -51.15 -9.86
C ASP A 255 -2.92 -50.73 -8.82
N ILE A 256 -2.65 -51.59 -7.81
CA ILE A 256 -1.76 -51.32 -6.67
C ILE A 256 -0.32 -50.95 -7.09
N ILE A 257 0.14 -51.49 -8.24
CA ILE A 257 1.50 -51.22 -8.74
C ILE A 257 1.63 -49.76 -9.22
N THR A 258 0.57 -49.21 -9.78
CA THR A 258 0.50 -47.83 -10.26
C THR A 258 0.50 -46.83 -9.08
N ASP A 259 -0.12 -47.20 -7.96
CA ASP A 259 -0.13 -46.36 -6.75
C ASP A 259 1.26 -46.16 -6.15
N ILE A 260 2.06 -47.21 -6.13
CA ILE A 260 3.48 -47.14 -5.71
C ILE A 260 4.31 -46.30 -6.69
N LEU A 261 4.01 -46.40 -8.00
CA LEU A 261 4.73 -45.65 -9.05
C LEU A 261 4.34 -44.16 -9.04
N LEU A 262 3.10 -43.85 -8.69
CA LEU A 262 2.53 -42.51 -8.67
C LEU A 262 2.70 -41.81 -7.32
N LEU A 263 3.48 -42.37 -6.41
CA LEU A 263 3.97 -41.73 -5.22
C LEU A 263 2.85 -41.40 -4.17
N GLY A 264 1.72 -42.11 -4.23
CA GLY A 264 0.56 -41.81 -3.36
C GLY A 264 -0.11 -40.46 -3.63
N MET A 265 0.22 -39.83 -4.76
CA MET A 265 -0.37 -38.51 -5.11
C MET A 265 -1.84 -38.59 -5.45
N CYS A 266 -2.30 -39.76 -5.94
CA CYS A 266 -3.70 -39.98 -6.33
C CYS A 266 -4.59 -40.50 -5.18
N ASN A 267 -4.02 -40.77 -4.02
CA ASN A 267 -4.72 -41.43 -2.91
C ASN A 267 -4.99 -40.51 -1.72
N THR A 268 -5.29 -39.24 -1.98
CA THR A 268 -5.72 -38.31 -0.94
C THR A 268 -7.21 -38.50 -0.65
N GLU A 269 -7.59 -38.62 0.62
CA GLU A 269 -8.99 -38.88 1.03
C GLU A 269 -9.97 -37.79 0.56
N GLU A 270 -9.49 -36.56 0.33
CA GLU A 270 -10.31 -35.43 -0.13
C GLU A 270 -10.02 -35.04 -1.60
N GLY A 271 -9.15 -35.81 -2.32
CA GLY A 271 -8.64 -35.39 -3.62
C GLY A 271 -7.66 -34.20 -3.51
N MET A 272 -6.73 -34.14 -4.44
CA MET A 272 -5.80 -33.01 -4.51
C MET A 272 -6.51 -31.85 -5.21
N ASN A 273 -7.02 -30.88 -4.44
CA ASN A 273 -7.54 -29.65 -5.03
C ASN A 273 -6.40 -28.63 -5.19
N PRO A 274 -5.73 -28.54 -6.35
CA PRO A 274 -4.63 -27.63 -6.56
C PRO A 274 -5.08 -26.16 -6.63
N PHE A 275 -6.38 -25.93 -6.71
CA PHE A 275 -6.98 -24.62 -6.90
C PHE A 275 -7.37 -23.96 -5.57
N GLY A 276 -7.50 -24.78 -4.53
CA GLY A 276 -7.84 -24.30 -3.20
C GLY A 276 -6.77 -23.39 -2.60
N ARG A 277 -7.13 -22.72 -1.56
CA ARG A 277 -6.20 -21.97 -0.74
C ARG A 277 -5.09 -22.90 -0.21
N PHE A 278 -3.84 -22.60 -0.59
CA PHE A 278 -2.67 -23.31 -0.08
C PHE A 278 -2.45 -23.06 1.42
N GLY A 279 -2.73 -21.83 1.83
CA GLY A 279 -2.61 -21.37 3.22
C GLY A 279 -3.00 -19.91 3.34
N GLN A 280 -2.83 -19.37 4.53
CA GLN A 280 -3.01 -17.96 4.80
C GLN A 280 -1.80 -17.42 5.54
N MET A 281 -1.23 -16.35 5.05
CA MET A 281 -0.12 -15.65 5.69
C MET A 281 -0.61 -14.38 6.36
N GLN A 282 -0.18 -14.17 7.59
CA GLN A 282 -0.36 -12.92 8.33
C GLN A 282 1.01 -12.35 8.65
N LEU A 283 1.18 -11.06 8.42
CA LEU A 283 2.38 -10.31 8.66
C LEU A 283 2.04 -9.05 9.44
N ALA A 284 2.75 -8.78 10.53
CA ALA A 284 2.58 -7.59 11.34
C ALA A 284 3.95 -7.05 11.70
N LEU A 285 4.33 -5.94 11.08
CA LEU A 285 5.64 -5.31 11.22
C LEU A 285 5.48 -3.87 11.66
N GLU A 286 6.35 -3.43 12.58
CA GLU A 286 6.35 -2.05 13.08
C GLU A 286 7.76 -1.53 13.35
N GLN A 287 7.89 -0.21 13.34
CA GLN A 287 9.02 0.52 13.88
C GLN A 287 8.53 1.78 14.60
N SER A 288 8.89 1.92 15.88
CA SER A 288 8.39 3.00 16.73
C SER A 288 9.03 4.36 16.44
N LEU A 289 10.23 4.38 15.87
CA LEU A 289 10.97 5.62 15.58
C LEU A 289 11.67 5.53 14.24
N SER A 290 11.21 6.36 13.32
CA SER A 290 11.83 6.61 12.02
C SER A 290 12.02 8.12 11.85
N PRO A 291 13.22 8.66 12.06
CA PRO A 291 13.47 10.09 11.91
C PRO A 291 13.53 10.49 10.44
N SER A 292 13.03 11.69 10.14
CA SER A 292 13.15 12.34 8.86
C SER A 292 13.26 13.85 9.05
N TYR A 293 13.68 14.59 8.02
CA TYR A 293 13.73 16.03 8.07
C TYR A 293 13.18 16.66 6.78
N ASN A 294 12.63 17.86 6.91
CA ASN A 294 12.20 18.69 5.79
C ASN A 294 12.95 20.02 5.83
N LEU A 295 13.39 20.47 4.67
CA LEU A 295 14.02 21.78 4.47
C LEU A 295 13.20 22.56 3.46
N GLY A 296 12.84 23.80 3.78
CA GLY A 296 11.99 24.61 2.96
C GLY A 296 12.56 26.00 2.69
N VAL A 297 12.20 26.50 1.52
CA VAL A 297 12.45 27.89 1.10
C VAL A 297 11.16 28.45 0.54
N LEU A 298 10.85 29.69 0.91
CA LEU A 298 9.72 30.43 0.39
C LEU A 298 10.20 31.82 -0.04
N TRP A 299 9.92 32.20 -1.29
CA TRP A 299 10.26 33.49 -1.86
C TRP A 299 9.01 34.20 -2.35
N GLU A 300 8.70 35.35 -1.77
CA GLU A 300 7.52 36.16 -2.00
C GLU A 300 7.90 37.59 -2.40
N PRO A 301 8.29 37.82 -3.66
CA PRO A 301 8.74 39.15 -4.11
C PRO A 301 7.58 40.15 -4.18
N THR A 302 6.34 39.70 -4.24
CA THR A 302 5.13 40.51 -4.24
C THR A 302 4.02 39.82 -3.48
N GLU A 303 2.96 40.53 -3.12
CA GLU A 303 1.78 39.96 -2.46
C GLU A 303 1.01 38.95 -3.35
N ASP A 304 1.16 39.08 -4.67
CA ASP A 304 0.43 38.27 -5.63
C ASP A 304 1.21 37.03 -6.11
N PHE A 305 2.51 36.99 -5.88
CA PHE A 305 3.37 35.91 -6.36
C PHE A 305 4.22 35.32 -5.25
N SER A 306 4.19 33.99 -5.15
CA SER A 306 5.07 33.21 -4.26
C SER A 306 5.68 32.04 -5.03
N PHE A 307 6.92 31.73 -4.68
CA PHE A 307 7.64 30.54 -5.11
C PHE A 307 8.15 29.78 -3.90
N GLY A 308 7.83 28.48 -3.83
CA GLY A 308 8.24 27.59 -2.74
C GLY A 308 9.07 26.43 -3.25
N MET A 309 10.00 25.96 -2.41
CA MET A 309 10.71 24.70 -2.58
C MET A 309 10.78 23.97 -1.26
N VAL A 310 10.65 22.64 -1.31
CA VAL A 310 10.83 21.76 -0.17
C VAL A 310 11.61 20.51 -0.56
N TYR A 311 12.52 20.11 0.31
CA TYR A 311 13.17 18.81 0.29
C TYR A 311 12.75 18.03 1.54
N GLN A 312 12.21 16.84 1.35
CA GLN A 312 11.88 15.89 2.40
C GLN A 312 12.85 14.71 2.30
N SER A 313 13.56 14.45 3.39
CA SER A 313 14.57 13.38 3.40
C SER A 313 13.93 12.00 3.27
N SER A 314 14.69 11.04 2.76
CA SER A 314 14.34 9.64 2.92
C SER A 314 14.30 9.24 4.41
N ALA A 315 13.52 8.22 4.72
CA ALA A 315 13.48 7.63 6.04
C ALA A 315 13.73 6.13 5.94
N LYS A 316 14.93 5.72 6.37
CA LYS A 316 15.32 4.30 6.44
C LYS A 316 14.77 3.67 7.69
N MET A 317 14.21 2.49 7.53
CA MET A 317 13.64 1.75 8.65
C MET A 317 13.89 0.27 8.52
N ARG A 318 13.98 -0.36 9.68
CA ARG A 318 13.98 -1.81 9.81
C ARG A 318 12.75 -2.21 10.60
N LEU A 319 11.68 -2.46 9.89
CA LEU A 319 10.45 -2.96 10.45
C LEU A 319 10.68 -4.35 11.04
N LYS A 320 10.21 -4.59 12.24
CA LYS A 320 10.33 -5.87 12.93
C LYS A 320 8.98 -6.34 13.41
N GLY A 321 8.77 -7.63 13.38
CA GLY A 321 7.52 -8.17 13.85
C GLY A 321 7.44 -9.68 13.74
N LYS A 322 6.23 -10.16 13.55
CA LYS A 322 5.92 -11.58 13.48
C LYS A 322 5.21 -11.90 12.19
N TYR A 323 5.49 -13.08 11.67
CA TYR A 323 4.66 -13.72 10.68
C TYR A 323 3.94 -14.93 11.29
N HIS A 324 2.80 -15.24 10.74
CA HIS A 324 2.05 -16.45 11.02
C HIS A 324 1.50 -16.99 9.70
N ILE A 325 1.69 -18.28 9.48
CA ILE A 325 1.18 -18.99 8.29
C ILE A 325 0.32 -20.14 8.80
N ASP A 326 -0.93 -20.15 8.38
CA ASP A 326 -1.83 -21.27 8.54
C ASP A 326 -1.84 -22.05 7.22
N ASN A 327 -1.33 -23.27 7.23
CA ASN A 327 -1.32 -24.14 6.05
C ASN A 327 -2.64 -24.88 5.92
N ALA A 328 -3.22 -24.85 4.73
CA ALA A 328 -4.39 -25.65 4.43
C ALA A 328 -4.09 -27.16 4.49
N LYS A 329 -5.10 -27.99 4.49
CA LYS A 329 -4.92 -29.46 4.54
C LYS A 329 -4.25 -29.98 3.26
N ALA A 330 -4.62 -29.46 2.09
CA ALA A 330 -4.13 -29.95 0.79
C ALA A 330 -2.59 -29.99 0.69
N PRO A 331 -1.81 -28.95 1.01
CA PRO A 331 -0.34 -29.05 0.99
C PRO A 331 0.23 -30.01 2.04
N GLN A 332 -0.42 -30.14 3.20
CA GLN A 332 0.01 -31.08 4.23
C GLN A 332 -0.15 -32.53 3.74
N GLU A 333 -1.25 -32.84 3.10
CA GLU A 333 -1.54 -34.18 2.55
C GLU A 333 -0.72 -34.49 1.33
N LEU A 334 -0.48 -33.51 0.43
CA LEU A 334 0.42 -33.66 -0.68
C LEU A 334 1.84 -34.07 -0.24
N ILE A 335 2.41 -33.35 0.73
CA ILE A 335 3.74 -33.68 1.26
C ILE A 335 3.74 -35.00 2.01
N LYS A 336 2.70 -35.30 2.78
CA LYS A 336 2.54 -36.61 3.45
C LYS A 336 2.48 -37.75 2.43
N GLY A 337 1.73 -37.59 1.33
CA GLY A 337 1.68 -38.56 0.24
C GLY A 337 3.03 -38.75 -0.43
N LEU A 338 3.73 -37.67 -0.81
CA LEU A 338 5.08 -37.74 -1.36
C LEU A 338 6.07 -38.44 -0.43
N MET A 339 6.00 -38.17 0.87
CA MET A 339 6.89 -38.75 1.87
C MET A 339 6.56 -40.23 2.20
N SER A 340 5.43 -40.74 1.77
CA SER A 340 5.00 -42.12 2.04
C SER A 340 5.79 -43.16 1.24
N SER A 341 6.47 -42.78 0.14
CA SER A 341 7.24 -43.68 -0.74
C SER A 341 8.71 -43.24 -0.85
N PRO A 342 9.68 -44.21 -1.03
CA PRO A 342 11.07 -43.85 -1.24
C PRO A 342 11.31 -42.97 -2.47
N THR A 343 10.60 -43.24 -3.57
CA THR A 343 10.68 -42.43 -4.80
C THR A 343 10.14 -41.01 -4.59
N GLY A 344 9.07 -40.85 -3.82
CA GLY A 344 8.53 -39.55 -3.45
C GLY A 344 9.48 -38.75 -2.59
N GLN A 345 10.18 -39.38 -1.65
CA GLN A 345 11.20 -38.72 -0.83
C GLN A 345 12.37 -38.21 -1.69
N ILE A 346 12.80 -38.98 -2.71
CA ILE A 346 13.85 -38.55 -3.64
C ILE A 346 13.35 -37.37 -4.49
N LEU A 347 12.13 -37.43 -5.01
CA LEU A 347 11.54 -36.36 -5.80
C LEU A 347 11.38 -35.08 -4.97
N ALA A 348 10.87 -35.19 -3.74
CA ALA A 348 10.74 -34.07 -2.84
C ALA A 348 12.09 -33.42 -2.54
N ALA A 349 13.14 -34.22 -2.34
CA ALA A 349 14.49 -33.71 -2.12
C ALA A 349 15.05 -32.99 -3.37
N ILE A 350 14.79 -33.50 -4.57
CA ILE A 350 15.20 -32.86 -5.83
C ILE A 350 14.48 -31.53 -6.04
N LEU A 351 13.18 -31.47 -5.73
CA LEU A 351 12.35 -30.28 -5.88
C LEU A 351 12.49 -29.30 -4.70
N GLY A 352 13.24 -29.65 -3.65
CA GLY A 352 13.44 -28.82 -2.47
C GLY A 352 12.19 -28.71 -1.57
N PHE A 353 11.27 -29.67 -1.64
CA PHE A 353 10.11 -29.70 -0.75
C PHE A 353 10.50 -30.08 0.68
N PRO A 354 9.84 -29.52 1.69
CA PRO A 354 10.04 -29.91 3.09
C PRO A 354 9.54 -31.33 3.31
N SER A 355 10.12 -32.04 4.28
CA SER A 355 9.65 -33.38 4.65
C SER A 355 8.31 -33.41 5.40
N VAL A 356 7.94 -32.28 5.99
CA VAL A 356 6.68 -32.09 6.72
C VAL A 356 6.21 -30.67 6.53
N VAL A 357 4.92 -30.47 6.29
CA VAL A 357 4.26 -29.16 6.33
C VAL A 357 3.45 -29.10 7.63
N PRO A 358 3.82 -28.24 8.60
CA PRO A 358 3.05 -28.11 9.83
C PRO A 358 1.67 -27.49 9.55
N ALA A 359 0.70 -27.70 10.41
CA ALA A 359 -0.62 -27.07 10.28
C ALA A 359 -0.52 -25.54 10.41
N SER A 360 0.38 -25.05 11.25
CA SER A 360 0.69 -23.63 11.35
C SER A 360 2.15 -23.41 11.67
N GLU A 361 2.66 -22.25 11.24
CA GLU A 361 4.03 -21.81 11.49
C GLU A 361 4.02 -20.34 11.90
N SER A 362 4.89 -19.99 12.84
CA SER A 362 5.07 -18.60 13.28
C SER A 362 6.53 -18.31 13.55
N GLY A 363 6.95 -17.10 13.27
CA GLY A 363 8.32 -16.68 13.53
C GLY A 363 8.48 -15.18 13.61
N LEU A 364 9.72 -14.79 13.86
CA LEU A 364 10.12 -13.39 13.81
C LEU A 364 10.61 -13.06 12.40
N VAL A 365 10.25 -11.87 11.94
CA VAL A 365 10.69 -11.37 10.64
C VAL A 365 11.09 -9.90 10.76
N SER A 366 12.05 -9.50 9.95
CA SER A 366 12.43 -8.10 9.78
C SER A 366 12.49 -7.76 8.31
N MET A 367 12.04 -6.56 7.97
CA MET A 367 12.06 -6.02 6.62
C MET A 367 12.72 -4.66 6.63
N ASP A 368 13.76 -4.49 5.82
CA ASP A 368 14.34 -3.18 5.58
C ASP A 368 13.47 -2.47 4.54
N PHE A 369 13.01 -1.27 4.89
CA PHE A 369 12.17 -0.45 4.05
C PHE A 369 12.71 0.98 4.05
N GLU A 370 12.72 1.63 2.91
CA GLU A 370 13.12 3.03 2.80
C GLU A 370 11.96 3.85 2.23
N TYR A 371 11.50 4.82 3.01
CA TYR A 371 10.58 5.82 2.50
C TYR A 371 11.36 6.79 1.62
N PRO A 372 10.98 6.99 0.36
CA PRO A 372 11.81 7.72 -0.59
C PRO A 372 11.95 9.19 -0.24
N ALA A 373 13.08 9.78 -0.61
CA ALA A 373 13.24 11.22 -0.57
C ALA A 373 12.32 11.91 -1.59
N HIS A 374 11.82 13.08 -1.23
CA HIS A 374 10.92 13.86 -2.07
C HIS A 374 11.40 15.31 -2.18
N PHE A 375 11.37 15.83 -3.39
CA PHE A 375 11.61 17.24 -3.69
C PHE A 375 10.40 17.80 -4.42
N GLN A 376 9.91 18.95 -3.98
CA GLN A 376 8.81 19.65 -4.62
C GLN A 376 9.13 21.14 -4.74
N ALA A 377 8.77 21.71 -5.88
CA ALA A 377 8.83 23.14 -6.12
C ALA A 377 7.49 23.61 -6.69
N GLY A 378 7.04 24.77 -6.25
CA GLY A 378 5.72 25.28 -6.63
C GLY A 378 5.67 26.79 -6.73
N VAL A 379 4.66 27.24 -7.44
CA VAL A 379 4.32 28.67 -7.58
C VAL A 379 2.89 28.90 -7.18
N LYS A 380 2.65 30.02 -6.55
CA LYS A 380 1.32 30.59 -6.31
C LYS A 380 1.24 31.91 -7.07
N TYR A 381 0.15 32.14 -7.78
CA TYR A 381 -0.13 33.39 -8.44
C TYR A 381 -1.61 33.82 -8.22
N LYS A 382 -1.78 34.98 -7.65
CA LYS A 382 -3.09 35.58 -7.43
C LYS A 382 -3.48 36.35 -8.71
N VAL A 383 -4.34 35.75 -9.51
CA VAL A 383 -4.75 36.27 -10.83
C VAL A 383 -5.78 37.40 -10.68
N LEU A 384 -6.67 37.26 -9.71
CA LEU A 384 -7.71 38.21 -9.33
C LEU A 384 -7.79 38.23 -7.78
N PRO A 385 -8.46 39.25 -7.19
CA PRO A 385 -8.65 39.28 -5.73
C PRO A 385 -9.18 37.97 -5.14
N ASP A 386 -10.08 37.30 -5.88
CA ASP A 386 -10.75 36.08 -5.43
C ASP A 386 -10.32 34.83 -6.21
N LEU A 387 -9.28 34.92 -7.06
CA LEU A 387 -8.78 33.80 -7.86
C LEU A 387 -7.27 33.63 -7.70
N GLN A 388 -6.89 32.51 -7.08
CA GLN A 388 -5.52 32.08 -6.95
C GLN A 388 -5.29 30.78 -7.76
N VAL A 389 -4.14 30.69 -8.40
CA VAL A 389 -3.69 29.50 -9.12
C VAL A 389 -2.39 29.02 -8.50
N ASN A 390 -2.36 27.74 -8.17
CA ASN A 390 -1.16 27.05 -7.68
C ASN A 390 -0.72 26.02 -8.71
N PHE A 391 0.60 25.88 -8.86
CA PHE A 391 1.21 24.85 -9.69
C PHE A 391 2.45 24.32 -9.03
N ASP A 392 2.53 23.02 -8.83
CA ASP A 392 3.68 22.35 -8.20
C ASP A 392 4.21 21.24 -9.10
N VAL A 393 5.53 21.04 -9.02
CA VAL A 393 6.23 19.92 -9.64
C VAL A 393 7.00 19.19 -8.56
N GLY A 394 6.76 17.89 -8.45
CA GLY A 394 7.43 17.02 -7.48
C GLY A 394 8.27 15.92 -8.14
N TRP A 395 9.34 15.53 -7.45
CA TRP A 395 10.17 14.38 -7.79
C TRP A 395 10.35 13.49 -6.56
N THR A 396 10.17 12.20 -6.73
CA THR A 396 10.31 11.21 -5.66
C THR A 396 11.29 10.13 -6.08
N ASP A 397 12.26 9.80 -5.22
CA ASP A 397 13.30 8.81 -5.50
C ASP A 397 12.82 7.38 -5.20
N TYR A 398 12.04 6.80 -6.11
CA TYR A 398 11.58 5.41 -5.99
C TYR A 398 12.65 4.34 -6.26
N LYS A 399 13.91 4.72 -6.52
CA LYS A 399 15.00 3.74 -6.64
C LYS A 399 15.29 2.99 -5.35
N ALA A 400 14.76 3.50 -4.25
CA ALA A 400 14.87 2.87 -2.94
C ALA A 400 13.94 1.64 -2.74
N TRP A 401 13.06 1.39 -3.72
CA TRP A 401 12.05 0.30 -3.67
C TRP A 401 12.39 -0.84 -4.65
#